data_acd101a15e75ea77eab9ea1a5c364cfd
#
_entry.id   acd101a15e75ea77eab9ea1a5c364cfd
#
_cell.length_a   1.000
_cell.length_b   1.000
_cell.length_c   1.000
_cell.angle_alpha   90.00
_cell.angle_beta   90.00
_cell.angle_gamma   90.00
#
_symmetry.space_group_name_H-M   'P 1'
#
loop_
_entity.id
_entity.type
_entity.pdbx_description
1 polymer ?
#
loop_
_entity_poly.entity_id
_entity_poly.type
_entity_poly.pdbx_seq_one_letter_code
_entity_poly.pdbx_strand_id
1 'polypeptide(L)'
;MLLGGSAGLALGALPVSQDLFAQSVGETLQDVYVPRAKYALLIGNRDYPNRKDIAPAHKNVRDLKDVLEYYEFKVTDYRDLDAAAMTRTLADFGAQMRTVGESALPGGVAVVFYFCGHGFQAAGRNYLVPAGVDPSSEKALSQSLRLTEDILGAFPQHYPGISIALIDACRTDPSVRKGVDEFNQIAAPEGMLVFFATRAGRPALAPISPDRNTFFAGALIDVLRDANGETPIDDLFRIAAVECQARVKAEFDKAKLTIPPQFPESTINLRGKFKIRNRQLELQRSRPRARPMTAPGGKQAGQQVDFVKMEERWQTILVTLRPARLIRLCEDFERDFPDSDFSQQVKVNVAGARQALESQRSAGLSSDLFEESVGDKGYRDDLIKALRGDKDAAHRVAIAYRDGTSGVAVNTRRTEQWLRFAAELGNGIASWELSEIYNHNGQLGDAVRFEKKALDLGYRPPVRLATRGY
;
A
#
# COMPACT_ATOMS: atom_id res chain seq x y z
N MET A 1 -61.61 -57.58 -30.19
CA MET A 1 -60.67 -58.32 -29.40
C MET A 1 -59.56 -57.39 -28.91
N LEU A 2 -59.61 -57.22 -27.64
CA LEU A 2 -58.77 -56.32 -26.87
C LEU A 2 -57.37 -56.84 -26.67
N LEU A 3 -56.37 -55.98 -26.72
CA LEU A 3 -55.14 -56.17 -25.95
C LEU A 3 -54.63 -54.79 -25.54
N GLY A 4 -54.61 -54.57 -24.24
CA GLY A 4 -54.05 -53.38 -23.62
C GLY A 4 -52.53 -53.48 -23.47
N GLY A 5 -51.86 -52.33 -23.62
CA GLY A 5 -50.47 -52.17 -23.35
C GLY A 5 -50.30 -51.01 -22.37
N SER A 6 -49.91 -51.33 -21.14
CA SER A 6 -49.54 -50.41 -20.10
C SER A 6 -48.20 -49.76 -20.38
N ALA A 7 -48.16 -48.46 -20.60
CA ALA A 7 -46.93 -47.68 -20.71
C ALA A 7 -46.46 -47.31 -19.29
N GLY A 8 -45.39 -47.88 -18.84
CA GLY A 8 -44.64 -47.49 -17.64
C GLY A 8 -43.81 -46.26 -17.94
N LEU A 9 -44.09 -45.19 -17.22
CA LEU A 9 -43.28 -43.96 -17.16
C LEU A 9 -42.02 -44.26 -16.30
N ALA A 10 -40.89 -44.44 -16.94
CA ALA A 10 -39.59 -44.42 -16.30
C ALA A 10 -39.20 -42.95 -16.05
N LEU A 11 -39.22 -42.54 -14.78
CA LEU A 11 -38.57 -41.31 -14.34
C LEU A 11 -37.03 -41.45 -14.51
N GLY A 12 -36.54 -40.94 -15.60
CA GLY A 12 -35.09 -40.75 -15.82
C GLY A 12 -34.57 -39.71 -14.84
N ALA A 13 -33.75 -40.13 -13.90
CA ALA A 13 -32.94 -39.25 -13.11
C ALA A 13 -31.97 -38.51 -14.04
N LEU A 14 -32.11 -37.21 -14.17
CA LEU A 14 -31.13 -36.37 -14.84
C LEU A 14 -29.83 -36.42 -14.03
N PRO A 15 -28.66 -36.58 -14.63
CA PRO A 15 -27.41 -36.45 -13.93
C PRO A 15 -27.26 -34.99 -13.49
N VAL A 16 -27.28 -34.76 -12.17
CA VAL A 16 -26.86 -33.48 -11.59
C VAL A 16 -25.38 -33.36 -11.92
N SER A 17 -25.06 -32.52 -12.89
CA SER A 17 -23.69 -32.26 -13.30
C SER A 17 -22.91 -31.74 -12.10
N GLN A 18 -21.83 -32.44 -11.74
CA GLN A 18 -20.85 -32.05 -10.74
C GLN A 18 -20.18 -30.69 -11.08
N ASP A 19 -20.41 -30.18 -12.29
CA ASP A 19 -19.88 -28.88 -12.75
C ASP A 19 -20.56 -27.67 -12.12
N LEU A 20 -21.76 -27.80 -11.51
CA LEU A 20 -22.41 -26.68 -10.81
C LEU A 20 -21.87 -26.43 -9.41
N PHE A 21 -21.17 -27.38 -8.81
CA PHE A 21 -20.46 -27.19 -7.53
C PHE A 21 -19.05 -26.63 -7.71
N ALA A 22 -18.45 -26.75 -8.88
CA ALA A 22 -17.14 -26.20 -9.17
C ALA A 22 -17.17 -24.69 -9.48
N GLN A 23 -18.34 -24.12 -9.76
CA GLN A 23 -18.48 -22.69 -10.08
C GLN A 23 -18.76 -21.79 -8.88
N SER A 24 -18.99 -22.32 -7.68
CA SER A 24 -19.30 -21.52 -6.48
C SER A 24 -18.13 -21.44 -5.47
N VAL A 25 -16.96 -21.97 -5.78
CA VAL A 25 -15.72 -21.85 -4.96
C VAL A 25 -14.63 -21.14 -5.75
N GLY A 26 -15.00 -20.19 -6.57
CA GLY A 26 -14.10 -19.33 -7.32
C GLY A 26 -13.83 -17.99 -6.63
N GLU A 27 -13.57 -17.96 -5.33
CA GLU A 27 -12.67 -16.91 -4.82
C GLU A 27 -11.29 -17.23 -5.36
N THR A 28 -10.92 -16.56 -6.45
CA THR A 28 -9.56 -16.57 -6.97
C THR A 28 -8.64 -16.13 -5.84
N LEU A 29 -7.96 -17.11 -5.23
CA LEU A 29 -6.71 -16.84 -4.52
C LEU A 29 -5.89 -15.98 -5.49
N GLN A 30 -5.72 -14.70 -5.19
CA GLN A 30 -4.88 -13.85 -6.04
C GLN A 30 -3.52 -14.52 -6.09
N ASP A 31 -3.09 -14.92 -7.29
CA ASP A 31 -1.81 -15.55 -7.47
C ASP A 31 -0.71 -14.67 -6.88
N VAL A 32 0.12 -15.26 -6.02
CA VAL A 32 1.26 -14.58 -5.43
C VAL A 32 2.49 -14.97 -6.23
N TYR A 33 3.09 -13.99 -6.88
CA TYR A 33 4.26 -14.17 -7.72
C TYR A 33 5.53 -13.67 -7.02
N VAL A 34 6.61 -14.45 -7.17
CA VAL A 34 7.97 -14.06 -6.77
C VAL A 34 8.85 -14.05 -8.02
N PRO A 35 9.04 -12.90 -8.68
CA PRO A 35 9.82 -12.80 -9.90
C PRO A 35 11.25 -13.29 -9.72
N ARG A 36 11.71 -14.13 -10.67
CA ARG A 36 13.08 -14.67 -10.68
C ARG A 36 14.03 -13.79 -11.48
N ALA A 37 13.54 -13.20 -12.56
CA ALA A 37 14.28 -12.26 -13.40
C ALA A 37 13.84 -10.84 -13.05
N LYS A 38 14.78 -10.01 -12.63
CA LYS A 38 14.50 -8.67 -12.12
C LYS A 38 15.43 -7.68 -12.79
N TYR A 39 14.85 -6.64 -13.38
CA TYR A 39 15.57 -5.61 -14.13
C TYR A 39 15.13 -4.22 -13.68
N ALA A 40 16.04 -3.27 -13.69
CA ALA A 40 15.72 -1.89 -13.38
C ALA A 40 16.45 -0.93 -14.30
N LEU A 41 15.75 0.13 -14.74
CA LEU A 41 16.29 1.29 -15.39
C LEU A 41 16.05 2.51 -14.51
N LEU A 42 17.14 3.16 -14.07
CA LEU A 42 17.08 4.33 -13.21
C LEU A 42 17.65 5.54 -13.96
N ILE A 43 16.90 6.64 -14.01
CA ILE A 43 17.31 7.90 -14.63
C ILE A 43 17.18 9.02 -13.60
N GLY A 44 18.28 9.70 -13.30
CA GLY A 44 18.32 10.86 -12.41
C GLY A 44 18.84 12.09 -13.14
N ASN A 45 17.94 12.98 -13.52
CA ASN A 45 18.29 14.24 -14.15
C ASN A 45 18.36 15.34 -13.08
N ARG A 46 19.57 15.81 -12.81
CA ARG A 46 19.86 16.87 -11.85
C ARG A 46 20.01 18.22 -12.53
N ASP A 47 20.81 18.23 -13.61
CA ASP A 47 21.33 19.46 -14.19
C ASP A 47 20.34 20.10 -15.17
N TYR A 48 19.79 21.25 -14.78
CA TYR A 48 18.84 22.01 -15.55
C TYR A 48 19.27 23.49 -15.70
N PRO A 49 18.96 24.14 -16.83
CA PRO A 49 19.25 25.56 -17.03
C PRO A 49 18.60 26.44 -15.93
N ASN A 50 19.16 27.65 -15.78
CA ASN A 50 18.60 28.70 -14.93
C ASN A 50 18.48 28.33 -13.44
N ARG A 51 19.43 27.55 -12.88
CA ARG A 51 19.50 27.14 -11.46
C ARG A 51 18.26 26.37 -11.00
N LYS A 52 17.68 25.56 -11.87
CA LYS A 52 16.54 24.71 -11.55
C LYS A 52 16.94 23.27 -11.25
N ASP A 53 18.15 23.06 -10.79
CA ASP A 53 18.71 21.75 -10.50
C ASP A 53 17.88 21.00 -9.43
N ILE A 54 17.77 19.70 -9.65
CA ILE A 54 17.18 18.78 -8.67
C ILE A 54 18.33 18.11 -7.91
N ALA A 55 18.87 18.82 -6.92
CA ALA A 55 20.07 18.42 -6.19
C ALA A 55 20.10 16.93 -5.74
N PRO A 56 19.01 16.32 -5.22
CA PRO A 56 18.97 14.92 -4.80
C PRO A 56 19.00 13.87 -5.92
N ALA A 57 18.77 14.22 -7.19
CA ALA A 57 18.46 13.25 -8.24
C ALA A 57 19.54 12.16 -8.40
N HIS A 58 20.81 12.54 -8.37
CA HIS A 58 21.92 11.58 -8.48
C HIS A 58 22.07 10.69 -7.25
N LYS A 59 21.79 11.22 -6.06
CA LYS A 59 21.79 10.43 -4.83
C LYS A 59 20.64 9.42 -4.81
N ASN A 60 19.46 9.83 -5.23
CA ASN A 60 18.31 8.93 -5.33
C ASN A 60 18.62 7.71 -6.20
N VAL A 61 19.20 7.94 -7.39
CA VAL A 61 19.59 6.86 -8.31
C VAL A 61 20.60 5.91 -7.65
N ARG A 62 21.65 6.45 -7.01
CA ARG A 62 22.66 5.63 -6.35
C ARG A 62 22.06 4.77 -5.24
N ASP A 63 21.32 5.40 -4.32
CA ASP A 63 20.82 4.71 -3.14
C ASP A 63 19.69 3.72 -3.48
N LEU A 64 18.87 4.02 -4.50
CA LEU A 64 17.85 3.10 -5.00
C LEU A 64 18.48 1.93 -5.75
N LYS A 65 19.58 2.15 -6.51
CA LYS A 65 20.36 1.09 -7.12
C LYS A 65 20.85 0.10 -6.08
N ASP A 66 21.51 0.58 -5.01
CA ASP A 66 22.01 -0.28 -3.94
C ASP A 66 20.92 -1.18 -3.35
N VAL A 67 19.74 -0.63 -3.12
CA VAL A 67 18.60 -1.39 -2.59
C VAL A 67 18.03 -2.39 -3.60
N LEU A 68 17.92 -2.01 -4.88
CA LEU A 68 17.41 -2.92 -5.90
C LEU A 68 18.39 -4.04 -6.20
N GLU A 69 19.70 -3.77 -6.21
CA GLU A 69 20.74 -4.79 -6.35
C GLU A 69 20.74 -5.76 -5.17
N TYR A 70 20.47 -5.30 -3.95
CA TYR A 70 20.23 -6.18 -2.79
C TYR A 70 19.08 -7.18 -3.06
N TYR A 71 18.04 -6.76 -3.75
CA TYR A 71 16.93 -7.62 -4.20
C TYR A 71 17.19 -8.34 -5.53
N GLU A 72 18.46 -8.42 -5.96
CA GLU A 72 18.90 -9.14 -7.16
C GLU A 72 18.36 -8.55 -8.48
N PHE A 73 18.03 -7.26 -8.52
CA PHE A 73 17.76 -6.57 -9.77
C PHE A 73 19.05 -6.36 -10.55
N LYS A 74 19.01 -6.59 -11.86
CA LYS A 74 20.02 -6.10 -12.80
C LYS A 74 19.71 -4.65 -13.09
N VAL A 75 20.49 -3.75 -12.48
CA VAL A 75 20.24 -2.31 -12.54
C VAL A 75 21.10 -1.66 -13.60
N THR A 76 20.47 -0.90 -14.50
CA THR A 76 21.11 0.04 -15.41
C THR A 76 20.74 1.45 -14.96
N ASP A 77 21.74 2.31 -14.73
CA ASP A 77 21.51 3.65 -14.22
C ASP A 77 22.17 4.72 -15.09
N TYR A 78 21.47 5.84 -15.21
CA TYR A 78 21.93 6.99 -15.97
C TYR A 78 21.69 8.29 -15.19
N ARG A 79 22.50 9.29 -15.54
CA ARG A 79 22.43 10.64 -14.97
C ARG A 79 22.45 11.65 -16.09
N ASP A 80 21.62 12.68 -15.95
CA ASP A 80 21.57 13.85 -16.83
C ASP A 80 21.43 13.50 -18.32
N LEU A 81 20.45 12.64 -18.63
CA LEU A 81 20.16 12.31 -20.02
C LEU A 81 19.40 13.45 -20.72
N ASP A 82 19.92 13.88 -21.86
CA ASP A 82 19.19 14.73 -22.80
C ASP A 82 18.04 13.97 -23.50
N ALA A 83 17.20 14.66 -24.27
CA ALA A 83 16.04 14.07 -24.91
C ALA A 83 16.39 12.91 -25.85
N ALA A 84 17.45 13.03 -26.63
CA ALA A 84 17.84 12.01 -27.60
C ALA A 84 18.43 10.77 -26.90
N ALA A 85 19.24 10.98 -25.86
CA ALA A 85 19.80 9.91 -25.05
C ALA A 85 18.71 9.20 -24.25
N MET A 86 17.77 9.94 -23.66
CA MET A 86 16.64 9.37 -22.92
C MET A 86 15.75 8.52 -23.81
N THR A 87 15.42 9.00 -25.02
CA THR A 87 14.63 8.24 -25.99
C THR A 87 15.32 6.94 -26.42
N ARG A 88 16.62 6.99 -26.74
CA ARG A 88 17.39 5.78 -27.10
C ARG A 88 17.44 4.79 -25.94
N THR A 89 17.76 5.26 -24.74
CA THR A 89 17.86 4.41 -23.55
C THR A 89 16.55 3.68 -23.26
N LEU A 90 15.42 4.37 -23.37
CA LEU A 90 14.10 3.77 -23.17
C LEU A 90 13.76 2.74 -24.27
N ALA A 91 14.09 3.04 -25.53
CA ALA A 91 13.87 2.12 -26.64
C ALA A 91 14.70 0.83 -26.50
N ASP A 92 15.98 0.97 -26.17
CA ASP A 92 16.91 -0.15 -25.99
C ASP A 92 16.51 -1.02 -24.81
N PHE A 93 16.18 -0.40 -23.67
CA PHE A 93 15.71 -1.13 -22.48
C PHE A 93 14.38 -1.82 -22.74
N GLY A 94 13.45 -1.15 -23.41
CA GLY A 94 12.15 -1.74 -23.79
C GLY A 94 12.32 -2.94 -24.74
N ALA A 95 13.23 -2.85 -25.71
CA ALA A 95 13.55 -3.97 -26.60
C ALA A 95 14.13 -5.17 -25.83
N GLN A 96 15.07 -4.90 -24.92
CA GLN A 96 15.61 -5.94 -24.03
C GLN A 96 14.51 -6.61 -23.21
N MET A 97 13.60 -5.84 -22.62
CA MET A 97 12.52 -6.38 -21.79
C MET A 97 11.51 -7.20 -22.61
N ARG A 98 11.24 -6.83 -23.85
CA ARG A 98 10.42 -7.68 -24.75
C ARG A 98 11.04 -9.05 -24.96
N THR A 99 12.33 -9.11 -25.27
CA THR A 99 13.06 -10.39 -25.44
C THR A 99 13.06 -11.23 -24.17
N VAL A 100 13.22 -10.61 -22.99
CA VAL A 100 13.12 -11.32 -21.70
C VAL A 100 11.71 -11.85 -21.49
N GLY A 101 10.68 -11.06 -21.83
CA GLY A 101 9.27 -11.43 -21.66
C GLY A 101 8.86 -12.63 -22.52
N GLU A 102 9.38 -12.76 -23.75
CA GLU A 102 9.07 -13.86 -24.67
C GLU A 102 9.41 -15.25 -24.10
N SER A 103 10.40 -15.34 -23.24
CA SER A 103 10.85 -16.59 -22.59
C SER A 103 10.37 -16.74 -21.15
N ALA A 104 9.62 -15.80 -20.61
CA ALA A 104 9.26 -15.76 -19.21
C ALA A 104 7.97 -16.53 -18.91
N LEU A 105 7.95 -17.19 -17.74
CA LEU A 105 6.72 -17.76 -17.17
C LEU A 105 5.84 -16.66 -16.57
N PRO A 106 4.52 -16.85 -16.46
CA PRO A 106 3.63 -15.91 -15.80
C PRO A 106 4.15 -15.51 -14.40
N GLY A 107 4.22 -14.21 -14.13
CA GLY A 107 4.74 -13.67 -12.88
C GLY A 107 6.26 -13.80 -12.68
N GLY A 108 6.99 -14.34 -13.65
CA GLY A 108 8.41 -14.67 -13.52
C GLY A 108 9.38 -13.51 -13.64
N VAL A 109 8.92 -12.34 -14.10
CA VAL A 109 9.76 -11.16 -14.35
C VAL A 109 9.23 -9.93 -13.62
N ALA A 110 10.13 -9.13 -13.05
CA ALA A 110 9.83 -7.79 -12.56
C ALA A 110 10.73 -6.76 -13.25
N VAL A 111 10.12 -5.68 -13.70
CA VAL A 111 10.81 -4.55 -14.32
C VAL A 111 10.51 -3.29 -13.51
N VAL A 112 11.54 -2.53 -13.15
CA VAL A 112 11.41 -1.24 -12.48
C VAL A 112 11.95 -0.15 -13.40
N PHE A 113 11.17 0.89 -13.61
CA PHE A 113 11.61 2.15 -14.16
C PHE A 113 11.54 3.22 -13.06
N TYR A 114 12.59 3.95 -12.85
CA TYR A 114 12.63 5.10 -11.95
C TYR A 114 13.11 6.34 -12.70
N PHE A 115 12.41 7.43 -12.51
CA PHE A 115 12.81 8.75 -12.97
C PHE A 115 12.77 9.75 -11.84
N CYS A 116 13.86 10.50 -11.66
CA CYS A 116 13.90 11.69 -10.82
C CYS A 116 14.36 12.89 -11.64
N GLY A 117 13.57 13.95 -11.64
CA GLY A 117 13.82 15.15 -12.43
C GLY A 117 12.63 16.08 -12.44
N HIS A 118 12.65 17.07 -13.33
CA HIS A 118 11.47 17.89 -13.58
C HIS A 118 10.39 17.14 -14.34
N GLY A 119 9.15 17.45 -14.04
CA GLY A 119 7.98 17.00 -14.76
C GLY A 119 6.85 18.03 -14.65
N PHE A 120 5.95 17.97 -15.59
CA PHE A 120 4.75 18.82 -15.61
C PHE A 120 3.58 18.12 -16.27
N GLN A 121 2.40 18.68 -16.09
CA GLN A 121 1.19 18.23 -16.77
C GLN A 121 0.74 19.32 -17.74
N ALA A 122 0.37 18.95 -18.96
CA ALA A 122 -0.21 19.85 -19.94
C ALA A 122 -1.26 19.11 -20.76
N ALA A 123 -2.42 19.73 -20.99
CA ALA A 123 -3.53 19.15 -21.73
C ALA A 123 -3.89 17.71 -21.27
N GLY A 124 -3.90 17.48 -19.95
CA GLY A 124 -4.21 16.18 -19.34
C GLY A 124 -3.12 15.11 -19.47
N ARG A 125 -1.96 15.42 -20.04
CA ARG A 125 -0.81 14.50 -20.20
C ARG A 125 0.32 14.88 -19.28
N ASN A 126 1.07 13.85 -18.80
CA ASN A 126 2.27 14.05 -17.99
C ASN A 126 3.50 13.98 -18.88
N TYR A 127 4.43 14.88 -18.61
CA TYR A 127 5.70 15.03 -19.32
C TYR A 127 6.87 14.93 -18.36
N LEU A 128 7.91 14.22 -18.75
CA LEU A 128 9.18 14.18 -18.04
C LEU A 128 10.21 14.99 -18.82
N VAL A 129 10.92 15.89 -18.13
CA VAL A 129 11.83 16.87 -18.73
C VAL A 129 13.23 16.28 -18.78
N PRO A 130 13.87 16.17 -19.97
CA PRO A 130 15.25 15.75 -20.09
C PRO A 130 16.21 16.78 -19.49
N ALA A 131 17.41 16.34 -19.12
CA ALA A 131 18.48 17.27 -18.71
C ALA A 131 18.80 18.29 -19.82
N GLY A 132 19.20 19.49 -19.43
CA GLY A 132 19.51 20.58 -20.36
C GLY A 132 18.31 21.32 -20.94
N VAL A 133 17.07 20.87 -20.67
CA VAL A 133 15.83 21.56 -21.06
C VAL A 133 15.37 22.46 -19.93
N ASP A 134 15.11 23.74 -20.19
CA ASP A 134 14.49 24.64 -19.20
C ASP A 134 13.01 24.30 -19.03
N PRO A 135 12.59 23.77 -17.87
CA PRO A 135 11.22 23.33 -17.64
C PRO A 135 10.18 24.46 -17.67
N SER A 136 10.61 25.71 -17.63
CA SER A 136 9.74 26.90 -17.73
C SER A 136 9.70 27.53 -19.11
N SER A 137 10.46 27.00 -20.07
CA SER A 137 10.49 27.53 -21.44
C SER A 137 9.27 27.09 -22.22
N GLU A 138 8.84 27.90 -23.19
CA GLU A 138 7.78 27.53 -24.12
C GLU A 138 8.12 26.26 -24.92
N LYS A 139 9.43 25.98 -25.09
CA LYS A 139 9.92 24.78 -25.78
C LYS A 139 9.90 23.53 -24.93
N ALA A 140 9.69 23.64 -23.60
CA ALA A 140 9.70 22.49 -22.71
C ALA A 140 8.72 21.38 -23.17
N LEU A 141 7.52 21.75 -23.62
CA LEU A 141 6.51 20.80 -24.09
C LEU A 141 7.00 19.96 -25.29
N SER A 142 7.64 20.60 -26.28
CA SER A 142 8.13 19.92 -27.50
C SER A 142 9.42 19.13 -27.27
N GLN A 143 10.17 19.40 -26.21
CA GLN A 143 11.45 18.78 -25.88
C GLN A 143 11.34 17.73 -24.79
N SER A 144 10.17 17.59 -24.14
CA SER A 144 9.93 16.63 -23.08
C SER A 144 9.26 15.35 -23.58
N LEU A 145 9.48 14.25 -22.88
CA LEU A 145 8.89 12.95 -23.21
C LEU A 145 7.54 12.80 -22.50
N ARG A 146 6.55 12.33 -23.27
CA ARG A 146 5.22 12.00 -22.73
C ARG A 146 5.30 10.71 -21.93
N LEU A 147 4.85 10.76 -20.68
CA LEU A 147 4.96 9.61 -19.79
C LEU A 147 4.24 8.38 -20.35
N THR A 148 3.01 8.52 -20.81
CA THR A 148 2.22 7.37 -21.26
C THR A 148 2.72 6.82 -22.59
N GLU A 149 2.90 7.67 -23.61
CA GLU A 149 3.18 7.24 -24.97
C GLU A 149 4.66 6.90 -25.19
N ASP A 150 5.56 7.77 -24.71
CA ASP A 150 6.99 7.65 -25.03
C ASP A 150 7.75 6.80 -23.99
N ILE A 151 7.26 6.74 -22.76
CA ILE A 151 7.94 6.05 -21.65
C ILE A 151 7.23 4.74 -21.32
N LEU A 152 5.97 4.77 -20.82
CA LEU A 152 5.26 3.55 -20.45
C LEU A 152 4.97 2.67 -21.68
N GLY A 153 4.75 3.27 -22.85
CA GLY A 153 4.60 2.57 -24.12
C GLY A 153 5.85 1.85 -24.61
N ALA A 154 7.04 2.22 -24.12
CA ALA A 154 8.28 1.52 -24.43
C ALA A 154 8.39 0.16 -23.74
N PHE A 155 7.68 -0.03 -22.61
CA PHE A 155 7.67 -1.28 -21.87
C PHE A 155 6.73 -2.32 -22.50
N PRO A 156 7.01 -3.62 -22.34
CA PRO A 156 6.16 -4.67 -22.91
C PRO A 156 4.73 -4.57 -22.37
N GLN A 157 3.77 -4.56 -23.29
CA GLN A 157 2.34 -4.69 -22.99
C GLN A 157 1.98 -6.18 -22.96
N HIS A 158 0.97 -6.56 -22.15
CA HIS A 158 0.53 -7.96 -22.01
C HIS A 158 1.66 -8.94 -21.60
N TYR A 159 2.52 -8.46 -20.79
CA TYR A 159 3.75 -9.09 -20.35
C TYR A 159 3.47 -10.07 -19.19
N PRO A 160 4.13 -11.26 -19.16
CA PRO A 160 3.89 -12.26 -18.12
C PRO A 160 4.58 -11.92 -16.79
N GLY A 161 4.66 -10.65 -16.41
CA GLY A 161 5.32 -10.16 -15.22
C GLY A 161 4.69 -8.89 -14.66
N ILE A 162 5.48 -8.14 -13.91
CA ILE A 162 5.12 -6.82 -13.40
C ILE A 162 6.08 -5.76 -13.92
N SER A 163 5.52 -4.66 -14.42
CA SER A 163 6.26 -3.43 -14.71
C SER A 163 5.89 -2.34 -13.69
N ILE A 164 6.87 -1.73 -13.08
CA ILE A 164 6.74 -0.73 -12.02
C ILE A 164 7.38 0.56 -12.51
N ALA A 165 6.61 1.63 -12.63
CA ALA A 165 7.12 2.96 -12.95
C ALA A 165 7.06 3.85 -11.70
N LEU A 166 8.20 4.34 -11.25
CA LEU A 166 8.39 5.20 -10.11
C LEU A 166 8.76 6.60 -10.60
N ILE A 167 7.84 7.56 -10.47
CA ILE A 167 7.97 8.90 -11.04
C ILE A 167 8.14 9.93 -9.93
N ASP A 168 9.38 10.33 -9.71
CA ASP A 168 9.78 11.33 -8.71
C ASP A 168 9.93 12.70 -9.38
N ALA A 169 8.80 13.26 -9.79
CA ALA A 169 8.71 14.51 -10.51
C ALA A 169 7.43 15.28 -10.16
N CYS A 170 7.44 16.59 -10.38
CA CYS A 170 6.25 17.43 -10.24
C CYS A 170 5.18 17.07 -11.28
N ARG A 171 3.93 17.33 -10.93
CA ARG A 171 2.77 17.15 -11.81
C ARG A 171 1.92 18.43 -11.86
N THR A 172 2.56 19.58 -11.77
CA THR A 172 1.91 20.90 -11.89
C THR A 172 1.78 21.30 -13.34
N ASP A 173 0.67 21.95 -13.70
CA ASP A 173 0.53 22.58 -14.99
C ASP A 173 1.03 24.04 -14.90
N PRO A 174 2.10 24.43 -15.61
CA PRO A 174 2.61 25.78 -15.57
C PRO A 174 1.68 26.83 -16.19
N SER A 175 0.70 26.43 -17.01
CA SER A 175 -0.26 27.31 -17.67
C SER A 175 -1.54 27.53 -16.86
N VAL A 176 -1.83 26.69 -15.86
CA VAL A 176 -3.06 26.78 -15.07
C VAL A 176 -2.86 27.71 -13.88
N ARG A 177 -3.59 28.83 -13.88
CA ARG A 177 -3.78 29.65 -12.66
C ARG A 177 -4.48 28.82 -11.61
N LYS A 178 -3.96 28.85 -10.36
CA LYS A 178 -4.47 28.11 -9.19
C LYS A 178 -6.01 28.10 -9.16
N GLY A 179 -6.63 26.93 -9.24
CA GLY A 179 -8.04 26.79 -8.96
C GLY A 179 -8.87 25.85 -9.85
N VAL A 180 -8.29 25.16 -10.82
CA VAL A 180 -9.04 24.20 -11.67
C VAL A 180 -8.52 22.78 -11.39
N ASP A 181 -9.35 21.98 -10.72
CA ASP A 181 -9.05 20.59 -10.30
C ASP A 181 -9.40 19.54 -11.39
N GLU A 182 -9.20 19.85 -12.65
CA GLU A 182 -9.36 18.86 -13.74
C GLU A 182 -8.02 18.22 -14.11
N PHE A 183 -7.49 17.41 -13.19
CA PHE A 183 -6.29 16.63 -13.44
C PHE A 183 -6.66 15.18 -13.71
N ASN A 184 -6.45 14.70 -14.92
CA ASN A 184 -6.69 13.31 -15.29
C ASN A 184 -5.71 12.38 -14.58
N GLN A 185 -6.26 11.40 -13.86
CA GLN A 185 -5.50 10.25 -13.40
C GLN A 185 -5.05 9.44 -14.63
N ILE A 186 -3.80 8.99 -14.62
CA ILE A 186 -3.32 8.07 -15.66
C ILE A 186 -3.84 6.68 -15.32
N ALA A 187 -4.51 6.04 -16.28
CA ALA A 187 -4.77 4.62 -16.20
C ALA A 187 -3.45 3.87 -16.42
N ALA A 188 -3.06 3.00 -15.49
CA ALA A 188 -1.91 2.14 -15.69
C ALA A 188 -2.21 1.13 -16.79
N PRO A 189 -1.30 0.90 -17.75
CA PRO A 189 -1.39 -0.21 -18.67
C PRO A 189 -1.49 -1.56 -17.93
N GLU A 190 -2.02 -2.58 -18.56
CA GLU A 190 -2.14 -3.91 -17.97
C GLU A 190 -0.78 -4.48 -17.57
N GLY A 191 -0.70 -5.10 -16.39
CA GLY A 191 0.54 -5.59 -15.83
C GLY A 191 1.46 -4.53 -15.23
N MET A 192 0.98 -3.27 -15.13
CA MET A 192 1.77 -2.16 -14.63
C MET A 192 1.26 -1.61 -13.29
N LEU A 193 2.21 -1.09 -12.53
CA LEU A 193 2.00 -0.23 -11.38
C LEU A 193 2.76 1.08 -11.65
N VAL A 194 2.07 2.22 -11.59
CA VAL A 194 2.70 3.54 -11.70
C VAL A 194 2.57 4.25 -10.36
N PHE A 195 3.69 4.65 -9.78
CA PHE A 195 3.75 5.31 -8.49
C PHE A 195 4.40 6.70 -8.64
N PHE A 196 3.62 7.71 -8.33
CA PHE A 196 4.04 9.11 -8.41
C PHE A 196 4.42 9.65 -7.05
N ALA A 197 5.45 10.48 -7.01
CA ALA A 197 5.83 11.19 -5.80
C ALA A 197 4.75 12.14 -5.28
N THR A 198 3.83 12.58 -6.13
CA THR A 198 2.74 13.51 -5.76
C THR A 198 1.51 13.31 -6.64
N ARG A 199 0.36 13.77 -6.15
CA ARG A 199 -0.91 13.81 -6.90
C ARG A 199 -0.82 14.72 -8.12
N ALA A 200 -1.71 14.48 -9.08
CA ALA A 200 -1.92 15.37 -10.19
C ALA A 200 -2.17 16.82 -9.70
N GLY A 201 -1.60 17.80 -10.40
CA GLY A 201 -1.70 19.21 -10.05
C GLY A 201 -0.86 19.65 -8.85
N ARG A 202 0.00 18.83 -8.30
CA ARG A 202 0.81 19.14 -7.11
C ARG A 202 2.31 19.04 -7.37
N PRO A 203 3.13 19.85 -6.66
CA PRO A 203 4.58 19.73 -6.72
C PRO A 203 5.05 18.50 -5.95
N ALA A 204 6.10 17.85 -6.44
CA ALA A 204 6.96 16.98 -5.66
C ALA A 204 8.01 17.83 -4.96
N LEU A 205 8.19 17.60 -3.66
CA LEU A 205 9.10 18.39 -2.84
C LEU A 205 10.44 17.66 -2.67
N ALA A 206 11.52 18.42 -2.69
CA ALA A 206 12.86 17.91 -2.52
C ALA A 206 13.68 18.81 -1.58
N PRO A 207 14.57 18.24 -0.75
CA PRO A 207 15.58 19.03 -0.06
C PRO A 207 16.52 19.71 -1.06
N ILE A 208 17.07 20.86 -0.70
CA ILE A 208 18.05 21.58 -1.54
C ILE A 208 19.41 20.87 -1.51
N SER A 209 19.68 20.05 -0.50
CA SER A 209 20.97 19.38 -0.31
C SER A 209 21.15 18.17 -1.25
N PRO A 210 22.27 18.07 -1.96
CA PRO A 210 22.62 16.88 -2.77
C PRO A 210 22.93 15.63 -1.92
N ASP A 211 23.16 15.80 -0.61
CA ASP A 211 23.45 14.72 0.33
C ASP A 211 22.20 14.10 0.96
N ARG A 212 21.03 14.58 0.58
CA ARG A 212 19.73 14.05 1.01
C ARG A 212 18.96 13.52 -0.18
N ASN A 213 18.19 12.45 0.02
CA ASN A 213 17.23 11.99 -0.97
C ASN A 213 16.02 12.92 -1.01
N THR A 214 15.25 12.90 -2.11
CA THR A 214 13.90 13.45 -2.11
C THR A 214 13.06 12.77 -1.04
N PHE A 215 12.00 13.41 -0.58
CA PHE A 215 11.13 12.81 0.43
C PHE A 215 10.51 11.51 -0.05
N PHE A 216 10.15 11.44 -1.35
CA PHE A 216 9.60 10.25 -1.97
C PHE A 216 10.62 9.11 -2.07
N ALA A 217 11.77 9.36 -2.72
CA ALA A 217 12.80 8.33 -2.87
C ALA A 217 13.35 7.87 -1.52
N GLY A 218 13.59 8.80 -0.58
CA GLY A 218 14.06 8.45 0.76
C GLY A 218 13.09 7.54 1.51
N ALA A 219 11.79 7.83 1.47
CA ALA A 219 10.78 6.98 2.08
C ALA A 219 10.73 5.59 1.42
N LEU A 220 10.76 5.54 0.09
CA LEU A 220 10.75 4.29 -0.66
C LEU A 220 11.98 3.42 -0.36
N ILE A 221 13.17 4.03 -0.37
CA ILE A 221 14.44 3.36 -0.11
C ILE A 221 14.45 2.73 1.28
N ASP A 222 14.03 3.47 2.31
CA ASP A 222 14.02 2.96 3.67
C ASP A 222 12.97 1.86 3.87
N VAL A 223 11.77 2.01 3.32
CA VAL A 223 10.75 0.96 3.33
C VAL A 223 11.23 -0.32 2.64
N LEU A 224 11.94 -0.18 1.51
CA LEU A 224 12.51 -1.33 0.81
C LEU A 224 13.67 -1.97 1.60
N ARG A 225 14.51 -1.18 2.29
CA ARG A 225 15.59 -1.71 3.15
C ARG A 225 15.06 -2.51 4.33
N ASP A 226 13.93 -2.06 4.89
CA ASP A 226 13.30 -2.68 6.05
C ASP A 226 12.39 -3.85 5.66
N ALA A 227 12.11 -4.04 4.36
CA ALA A 227 11.21 -5.08 3.90
C ALA A 227 11.84 -6.47 4.03
N ASN A 228 11.06 -7.41 4.52
CA ASN A 228 11.47 -8.81 4.72
C ASN A 228 11.28 -9.69 3.46
N GLY A 229 10.80 -9.13 2.36
CA GLY A 229 10.48 -9.86 1.14
C GLY A 229 9.11 -10.56 1.13
N GLU A 230 8.37 -10.53 2.23
CA GLU A 230 7.05 -11.17 2.34
C GLU A 230 5.90 -10.20 2.03
N THR A 231 6.13 -8.90 2.21
CA THR A 231 5.12 -7.87 1.92
C THR A 231 5.01 -7.68 0.40
N PRO A 232 3.82 -7.72 -0.17
CA PRO A 232 3.60 -7.40 -1.58
C PRO A 232 4.07 -5.99 -1.93
N ILE A 233 4.56 -5.80 -3.17
CA ILE A 233 5.17 -4.55 -3.61
C ILE A 233 4.20 -3.35 -3.56
N ASP A 234 2.93 -3.58 -3.86
CA ASP A 234 1.89 -2.56 -3.79
C ASP A 234 1.61 -2.12 -2.34
N ASP A 235 1.76 -3.03 -1.37
CA ASP A 235 1.67 -2.70 0.06
C ASP A 235 2.91 -1.92 0.53
N LEU A 236 4.12 -2.27 0.07
CA LEU A 236 5.34 -1.50 0.36
C LEU A 236 5.24 -0.07 -0.16
N PHE A 237 4.66 0.14 -1.33
CA PHE A 237 4.47 1.49 -1.88
C PHE A 237 3.44 2.30 -1.10
N ARG A 238 2.39 1.67 -0.57
CA ARG A 238 1.45 2.33 0.35
C ARG A 238 2.13 2.78 1.64
N ILE A 239 2.99 1.94 2.21
CA ILE A 239 3.79 2.30 3.38
C ILE A 239 4.72 3.47 3.06
N ALA A 240 5.42 3.43 1.92
CA ALA A 240 6.30 4.50 1.47
C ALA A 240 5.55 5.83 1.23
N ALA A 241 4.29 5.77 0.77
CA ALA A 241 3.47 6.96 0.62
C ALA A 241 3.18 7.65 1.97
N VAL A 242 2.83 6.86 2.99
CA VAL A 242 2.58 7.38 4.36
C VAL A 242 3.87 7.95 4.95
N GLU A 243 4.98 7.25 4.81
CA GLU A 243 6.29 7.69 5.30
C GLU A 243 6.75 8.99 4.61
N CYS A 244 6.54 9.11 3.30
CA CYS A 244 6.84 10.33 2.54
C CYS A 244 6.05 11.54 3.11
N GLN A 245 4.76 11.37 3.36
CA GLN A 245 3.92 12.42 3.95
C GLN A 245 4.43 12.84 5.33
N ALA A 246 4.78 11.86 6.17
CA ALA A 246 5.30 12.11 7.51
C ALA A 246 6.62 12.91 7.47
N ARG A 247 7.53 12.58 6.56
CA ARG A 247 8.81 13.28 6.37
C ARG A 247 8.63 14.71 5.90
N VAL A 248 7.76 14.92 4.91
CA VAL A 248 7.43 16.26 4.44
C VAL A 248 6.87 17.08 5.60
N LYS A 249 5.87 16.56 6.31
CA LYS A 249 5.29 17.25 7.46
C LYS A 249 6.34 17.63 8.51
N ALA A 250 7.18 16.69 8.91
CA ALA A 250 8.20 16.91 9.93
C ALA A 250 9.23 17.98 9.53
N GLU A 251 9.63 18.03 8.24
CA GLU A 251 10.57 19.02 7.74
C GLU A 251 9.96 20.45 7.78
N PHE A 252 8.69 20.57 7.39
CA PHE A 252 8.01 21.86 7.33
C PHE A 252 7.54 22.35 8.70
N ASP A 253 7.17 21.45 9.60
CA ASP A 253 6.90 21.82 11.01
C ASP A 253 8.16 22.42 11.67
N LYS A 254 9.34 21.85 11.41
CA LYS A 254 10.62 22.41 11.89
C LYS A 254 10.89 23.81 11.34
N ALA A 255 10.57 24.02 10.07
CA ALA A 255 10.77 25.31 9.39
C ALA A 255 9.66 26.32 9.69
N LYS A 256 8.60 25.95 10.44
CA LYS A 256 7.39 26.77 10.69
C LYS A 256 6.75 27.28 9.40
N LEU A 257 6.83 26.48 8.34
CA LEU A 257 6.27 26.80 7.03
C LEU A 257 4.97 26.04 6.81
N THR A 258 3.97 26.73 6.27
CA THR A 258 2.74 26.08 5.81
C THR A 258 2.90 25.72 4.35
N ILE A 259 3.10 24.44 4.06
CA ILE A 259 3.18 23.94 2.67
C ILE A 259 2.06 22.94 2.43
N PRO A 260 1.52 22.90 1.19
CA PRO A 260 0.58 21.88 0.81
C PRO A 260 1.22 20.49 1.01
N PRO A 261 0.54 19.56 1.67
CA PRO A 261 1.09 18.24 1.89
C PRO A 261 1.37 17.53 0.55
N GLN A 262 2.50 16.85 0.47
CA GLN A 262 2.82 15.98 -0.65
C GLN A 262 2.15 14.63 -0.43
N PHE A 263 1.34 14.20 -1.39
CA PHE A 263 0.64 12.92 -1.34
C PHE A 263 1.10 12.05 -2.51
N PRO A 264 1.97 11.07 -2.29
CA PRO A 264 2.25 10.07 -3.30
C PRO A 264 0.97 9.34 -3.72
N GLU A 265 0.87 9.05 -5.01
CA GLU A 265 -0.31 8.45 -5.61
C GLU A 265 0.10 7.26 -6.48
N SER A 266 -0.68 6.18 -6.47
CA SER A 266 -0.43 5.03 -7.33
C SER A 266 -1.65 4.67 -8.15
N THR A 267 -1.39 4.21 -9.38
CA THR A 267 -2.37 3.55 -10.23
C THR A 267 -1.89 2.13 -10.48
N ILE A 268 -2.74 1.14 -10.21
CA ILE A 268 -2.38 -0.27 -10.18
C ILE A 268 -3.30 -1.03 -11.12
N ASN A 269 -2.72 -1.76 -12.07
CA ASN A 269 -3.43 -2.67 -12.98
C ASN A 269 -2.67 -4.00 -13.07
N LEU A 270 -2.60 -4.70 -11.94
CA LEU A 270 -1.87 -5.96 -11.77
C LEU A 270 -2.84 -7.14 -11.72
N ARG A 271 -2.46 -8.26 -12.33
CA ARG A 271 -3.23 -9.52 -12.30
C ARG A 271 -2.97 -10.40 -11.08
N GLY A 272 -2.18 -9.94 -10.11
CA GLY A 272 -1.86 -10.71 -8.91
C GLY A 272 -1.03 -9.90 -7.92
N LYS A 273 -0.58 -10.56 -6.86
CA LYS A 273 0.30 -9.98 -5.84
C LYS A 273 1.75 -10.35 -6.14
N PHE A 274 2.63 -9.36 -6.13
CA PHE A 274 4.05 -9.56 -6.41
C PHE A 274 4.87 -9.29 -5.14
N LYS A 275 5.76 -10.24 -4.80
CA LYS A 275 6.72 -10.10 -3.72
C LYS A 275 8.13 -10.00 -4.29
N ILE A 276 8.92 -9.09 -3.75
CA ILE A 276 10.34 -8.94 -4.12
C ILE A 276 11.17 -9.58 -3.02
N ARG A 277 11.80 -10.72 -3.30
CA ARG A 277 12.63 -11.48 -2.36
C ARG A 277 14.09 -11.47 -2.80
N ASN A 278 14.99 -11.53 -1.81
CA ASN A 278 16.40 -11.85 -2.05
C ASN A 278 16.58 -13.37 -1.90
N ARG A 279 16.74 -14.03 -3.04
CA ARG A 279 16.84 -15.47 -3.12
C ARG A 279 18.11 -16.06 -2.53
N GLN A 280 19.21 -15.31 -2.58
CA GLN A 280 20.48 -15.76 -1.99
C GLN A 280 20.38 -15.82 -0.46
N LEU A 281 19.69 -14.86 0.16
CA LEU A 281 19.41 -14.88 1.59
C LEU A 281 18.49 -16.04 1.97
N GLU A 282 17.47 -16.36 1.16
CA GLU A 282 16.61 -17.51 1.38
C GLU A 282 17.40 -18.82 1.30
N LEU A 283 18.28 -18.98 0.29
CA LEU A 283 19.13 -20.15 0.15
C LEU A 283 20.18 -20.24 1.27
N GLN A 284 20.68 -19.15 1.79
CA GLN A 284 21.57 -19.14 2.94
C GLN A 284 20.83 -19.52 4.24
N ARG A 285 19.59 -19.06 4.39
CA ARG A 285 18.71 -19.42 5.53
C ARG A 285 18.25 -20.89 5.47
N SER A 286 18.06 -21.45 4.29
CA SER A 286 17.64 -22.85 4.07
C SER A 286 18.79 -23.85 4.08
N ARG A 287 20.06 -23.41 4.04
CA ARG A 287 21.19 -24.33 4.21
C ARG A 287 21.20 -24.86 5.65
N PRO A 288 21.21 -26.21 5.89
CA PRO A 288 21.46 -26.74 7.22
C PRO A 288 22.79 -26.15 7.70
N ARG A 289 22.79 -25.40 8.79
CA ARG A 289 24.04 -24.97 9.40
C ARG A 289 24.87 -26.21 9.69
N ALA A 290 26.06 -26.30 9.07
CA ALA A 290 27.04 -27.30 9.44
C ALA A 290 27.19 -27.25 10.97
N ARG A 291 26.95 -28.40 11.65
CA ARG A 291 27.21 -28.52 13.07
C ARG A 291 28.62 -27.99 13.33
N PRO A 292 28.81 -27.05 14.26
CA PRO A 292 30.15 -26.70 14.69
C PRO A 292 30.77 -27.96 15.26
N MET A 293 31.93 -28.34 14.77
CA MET A 293 32.76 -29.33 15.44
C MET A 293 33.06 -28.78 16.84
N THR A 294 32.54 -29.43 17.85
CA THR A 294 32.81 -29.12 19.26
C THR A 294 34.30 -29.29 19.53
N ALA A 295 35.00 -28.17 19.73
CA ALA A 295 36.22 -28.17 20.44
C ALA A 295 35.90 -28.46 21.94
N PRO A 296 36.65 -29.32 22.65
CA PRO A 296 36.36 -29.64 24.03
C PRO A 296 36.82 -28.49 24.94
N GLY A 297 35.89 -27.94 25.68
CA GLY A 297 36.18 -27.09 26.85
C GLY A 297 35.87 -25.60 26.68
N GLY A 298 34.68 -25.17 27.06
CA GLY A 298 34.35 -23.76 27.24
C GLY A 298 32.85 -23.58 27.50
N LYS A 299 32.48 -23.30 28.74
CA LYS A 299 31.13 -22.94 29.16
C LYS A 299 30.69 -21.66 28.46
N GLN A 300 29.67 -21.75 27.64
CA GLN A 300 28.62 -20.73 27.47
C GLN A 300 27.56 -21.30 26.49
N ALA A 301 26.48 -21.85 27.06
CA ALA A 301 25.26 -22.15 26.32
C ALA A 301 24.50 -20.83 26.08
N GLY A 302 24.84 -20.11 25.02
CA GLY A 302 23.95 -19.10 24.43
C GLY A 302 22.79 -19.85 23.81
N GLN A 303 21.55 -19.58 24.23
CA GLN A 303 20.34 -20.10 23.62
C GLN A 303 20.36 -19.73 22.14
N GLN A 304 20.46 -20.74 21.28
CA GLN A 304 20.32 -20.58 19.83
C GLN A 304 18.85 -20.24 19.57
N VAL A 305 18.58 -19.00 19.21
CA VAL A 305 17.23 -18.54 18.85
C VAL A 305 16.76 -19.35 17.66
N ASP A 306 15.64 -20.06 17.83
CA ASP A 306 14.98 -20.79 16.76
C ASP A 306 14.19 -19.81 15.90
N PHE A 307 14.81 -19.29 14.85
CA PHE A 307 14.22 -18.29 13.95
C PHE A 307 12.95 -18.77 13.25
N VAL A 308 12.83 -20.07 12.96
CA VAL A 308 11.63 -20.63 12.32
C VAL A 308 10.45 -20.52 13.29
N LYS A 309 10.66 -20.94 14.53
CA LYS A 309 9.64 -20.87 15.57
C LYS A 309 9.27 -19.42 15.94
N MET A 310 10.24 -18.52 15.91
CA MET A 310 10.02 -17.09 16.12
C MET A 310 9.11 -16.52 15.02
N GLU A 311 9.41 -16.82 13.77
CA GLU A 311 8.63 -16.35 12.62
C GLU A 311 7.21 -16.93 12.62
N GLU A 312 7.02 -18.23 12.84
CA GLU A 312 5.70 -18.86 12.96
C GLU A 312 4.85 -18.21 14.04
N ARG A 313 5.44 -17.91 15.19
CA ARG A 313 4.73 -17.21 16.27
C ARG A 313 4.39 -15.77 15.91
N TRP A 314 5.31 -15.07 15.23
CA TRP A 314 5.06 -13.73 14.75
C TRP A 314 3.91 -13.70 13.74
N GLN A 315 3.87 -14.61 12.79
CA GLN A 315 2.76 -14.75 11.84
C GLN A 315 1.42 -15.02 12.55
N THR A 316 1.43 -15.82 13.63
CA THR A 316 0.26 -16.06 14.46
C THR A 316 -0.24 -14.78 15.13
N ILE A 317 0.69 -13.94 15.63
CA ILE A 317 0.38 -12.62 16.20
C ILE A 317 -0.29 -11.72 15.15
N LEU A 318 0.24 -11.69 13.94
CA LEU A 318 -0.25 -10.80 12.87
C LEU A 318 -1.72 -11.07 12.48
N VAL A 319 -2.15 -12.31 12.51
CA VAL A 319 -3.52 -12.72 12.10
C VAL A 319 -4.50 -12.87 13.24
N THR A 320 -4.05 -12.67 14.49
CA THR A 320 -4.91 -12.85 15.68
C THR A 320 -5.93 -11.73 15.79
N LEU A 321 -7.22 -12.09 15.86
CA LEU A 321 -8.37 -11.17 15.90
C LEU A 321 -8.91 -10.86 17.31
N ARG A 322 -8.42 -11.49 18.38
CA ARG A 322 -8.91 -11.27 19.76
C ARG A 322 -7.88 -10.48 20.56
N PRO A 323 -8.19 -9.25 21.03
CA PRO A 323 -7.22 -8.42 21.77
C PRO A 323 -6.59 -9.13 22.97
N ALA A 324 -7.40 -9.82 23.79
CA ALA A 324 -6.88 -10.54 24.95
C ALA A 324 -5.94 -11.71 24.59
N ARG A 325 -6.18 -12.38 23.44
CA ARG A 325 -5.27 -13.42 22.92
C ARG A 325 -4.02 -12.80 22.32
N LEU A 326 -4.17 -11.69 21.60
CA LEU A 326 -3.05 -10.95 21.02
C LEU A 326 -2.06 -10.50 22.08
N ILE A 327 -2.54 -9.93 23.19
CA ILE A 327 -1.71 -9.53 24.32
C ILE A 327 -0.88 -10.72 24.83
N ARG A 328 -1.52 -11.86 25.11
CA ARG A 328 -0.84 -13.06 25.61
C ARG A 328 0.20 -13.59 24.63
N LEU A 329 -0.15 -13.68 23.34
CA LEU A 329 0.79 -14.13 22.31
C LEU A 329 2.01 -13.20 22.19
N CYS A 330 1.81 -11.89 22.30
CA CYS A 330 2.87 -10.90 22.30
C CYS A 330 3.77 -11.02 23.56
N GLU A 331 3.17 -11.17 24.75
CA GLU A 331 3.91 -11.35 26.01
C GLU A 331 4.71 -12.66 26.02
N ASP A 332 4.14 -13.75 25.51
CA ASP A 332 4.84 -15.03 25.33
C ASP A 332 5.95 -14.92 24.29
N PHE A 333 5.74 -14.16 23.22
CA PHE A 333 6.75 -13.91 22.20
C PHE A 333 7.93 -13.11 22.75
N GLU A 334 7.68 -12.03 23.49
CA GLU A 334 8.73 -11.19 24.09
C GLU A 334 9.54 -11.95 25.15
N ARG A 335 8.89 -12.82 25.94
CA ARG A 335 9.57 -13.68 26.90
C ARG A 335 10.50 -14.71 26.21
N ASP A 336 10.03 -15.32 25.12
CA ASP A 336 10.77 -16.40 24.44
C ASP A 336 11.80 -15.85 23.44
N PHE A 337 11.63 -14.60 22.97
CA PHE A 337 12.50 -13.92 21.99
C PHE A 337 12.77 -12.44 22.38
N PRO A 338 13.41 -12.18 23.54
CA PRO A 338 13.50 -10.82 24.11
C PRO A 338 14.28 -9.83 23.25
N ASP A 339 15.25 -10.32 22.45
CA ASP A 339 16.13 -9.51 21.60
C ASP A 339 15.76 -9.62 20.11
N SER A 340 14.48 -9.92 19.80
CA SER A 340 14.04 -10.04 18.42
C SER A 340 13.87 -8.67 17.74
N ASP A 341 14.04 -8.65 16.44
CA ASP A 341 13.76 -7.47 15.60
C ASP A 341 12.28 -7.03 15.66
N PHE A 342 11.40 -7.89 16.21
CA PHE A 342 9.97 -7.62 16.38
C PHE A 342 9.63 -6.99 17.73
N SER A 343 10.58 -6.83 18.66
CA SER A 343 10.31 -6.36 20.04
C SER A 343 9.56 -5.02 20.07
N GLN A 344 9.89 -4.10 19.17
CA GLN A 344 9.19 -2.82 19.07
C GLN A 344 7.75 -2.97 18.57
N GLN A 345 7.53 -3.80 17.56
CA GLN A 345 6.20 -4.10 17.03
C GLN A 345 5.34 -4.86 18.04
N VAL A 346 5.93 -5.76 18.81
CA VAL A 346 5.27 -6.47 19.92
C VAL A 346 4.73 -5.46 20.93
N LYS A 347 5.53 -4.50 21.37
CA LYS A 347 5.11 -3.45 22.33
C LYS A 347 3.97 -2.59 21.77
N VAL A 348 4.05 -2.21 20.51
CA VAL A 348 2.98 -1.45 19.81
C VAL A 348 1.69 -2.27 19.74
N ASN A 349 1.77 -3.56 19.37
CA ASN A 349 0.61 -4.45 19.32
C ASN A 349 -0.03 -4.64 20.70
N VAL A 350 0.77 -4.82 21.76
CA VAL A 350 0.26 -4.93 23.13
C VAL A 350 -0.44 -3.66 23.57
N ALA A 351 0.17 -2.48 23.32
CA ALA A 351 -0.42 -1.19 23.69
C ALA A 351 -1.77 -0.97 22.98
N GLY A 352 -1.80 -1.17 21.66
CA GLY A 352 -3.02 -1.03 20.86
C GLY A 352 -4.09 -2.05 21.26
N ALA A 353 -3.74 -3.31 21.50
CA ALA A 353 -4.68 -4.33 21.93
C ALA A 353 -5.24 -4.07 23.36
N ARG A 354 -4.46 -3.49 24.26
CA ARG A 354 -4.93 -3.05 25.58
C ARG A 354 -5.92 -1.89 25.44
N GLN A 355 -5.61 -0.91 24.60
CA GLN A 355 -6.53 0.18 24.30
C GLN A 355 -7.84 -0.33 23.69
N ALA A 356 -7.78 -1.24 22.72
CA ALA A 356 -8.96 -1.86 22.11
C ALA A 356 -9.81 -2.61 23.15
N LEU A 357 -9.18 -3.35 24.06
CA LEU A 357 -9.89 -4.08 25.12
C LEU A 357 -10.56 -3.14 26.10
N GLU A 358 -9.93 -2.05 26.49
CA GLU A 358 -10.50 -1.01 27.34
C GLU A 358 -11.68 -0.30 26.64
N SER A 359 -11.49 0.10 25.39
CA SER A 359 -12.58 0.72 24.59
C SER A 359 -13.77 -0.20 24.40
N GLN A 360 -13.54 -1.51 24.22
CA GLN A 360 -14.61 -2.52 24.17
C GLN A 360 -15.41 -2.56 25.48
N ARG A 361 -14.72 -2.56 26.63
CA ARG A 361 -15.36 -2.55 27.95
C ARG A 361 -16.14 -1.25 28.18
N SER A 362 -15.51 -0.11 27.90
CA SER A 362 -16.14 1.22 28.07
C SER A 362 -17.39 1.38 27.20
N ALA A 363 -17.38 0.79 25.99
CA ALA A 363 -18.52 0.77 25.11
C ALA A 363 -19.62 -0.25 25.53
N GLY A 364 -19.35 -1.11 26.53
CA GLY A 364 -20.26 -2.16 26.95
C GLY A 364 -20.49 -3.24 25.88
N LEU A 365 -19.46 -3.56 25.08
CA LEU A 365 -19.54 -4.50 23.97
C LEU A 365 -19.05 -5.88 24.37
N SER A 366 -19.70 -6.92 23.83
CA SER A 366 -19.31 -8.31 24.04
C SER A 366 -18.08 -8.69 23.23
N SER A 367 -17.43 -9.80 23.62
CA SER A 367 -16.20 -10.28 22.96
C SER A 367 -16.40 -10.80 21.54
N ASP A 368 -17.65 -11.09 21.15
CA ASP A 368 -18.03 -11.54 19.81
C ASP A 368 -17.93 -10.45 18.75
N LEU A 369 -17.72 -9.19 19.14
CA LEU A 369 -17.47 -8.09 18.21
C LEU A 369 -16.29 -8.38 17.26
N PHE A 370 -15.32 -9.16 17.70
CA PHE A 370 -14.08 -9.47 16.98
C PHE A 370 -13.99 -10.92 16.47
N GLU A 371 -15.09 -11.67 16.52
CA GLU A 371 -15.08 -13.09 16.15
C GLU A 371 -15.47 -13.38 14.71
N GLU A 372 -15.84 -12.36 13.95
CA GLU A 372 -16.40 -12.56 12.62
C GLU A 372 -15.33 -12.84 11.56
N SER A 373 -15.47 -14.01 10.92
CA SER A 373 -14.65 -14.43 9.78
C SER A 373 -15.24 -14.00 8.43
N VAL A 374 -16.21 -13.08 8.45
CA VAL A 374 -16.91 -12.56 7.27
C VAL A 374 -16.17 -11.38 6.66
N GLY A 375 -16.52 -11.05 5.42
CA GLY A 375 -15.96 -9.91 4.71
C GLY A 375 -14.78 -10.25 3.81
N ASP A 376 -14.46 -9.31 2.93
CA ASP A 376 -13.33 -9.40 2.03
C ASP A 376 -11.99 -9.10 2.75
N LYS A 377 -10.90 -9.06 1.98
CA LYS A 377 -9.58 -8.77 2.52
C LYS A 377 -9.51 -7.37 3.15
N GLY A 378 -10.13 -6.35 2.52
CA GLY A 378 -10.13 -4.98 3.01
C GLY A 378 -10.79 -4.86 4.38
N TYR A 379 -11.94 -5.52 4.54
CA TYR A 379 -12.63 -5.62 5.82
C TYR A 379 -11.74 -6.28 6.89
N ARG A 380 -11.12 -7.42 6.58
CA ARG A 380 -10.23 -8.13 7.51
C ARG A 380 -9.02 -7.29 7.92
N ASP A 381 -8.43 -6.57 6.98
CA ASP A 381 -7.31 -5.66 7.26
C ASP A 381 -7.72 -4.52 8.20
N ASP A 382 -8.91 -3.94 8.00
CA ASP A 382 -9.46 -2.92 8.91
C ASP A 382 -9.84 -3.51 10.27
N LEU A 383 -10.39 -4.71 10.32
CA LEU A 383 -10.66 -5.42 11.56
C LEU A 383 -9.38 -5.64 12.37
N ILE A 384 -8.31 -6.11 11.73
CA ILE A 384 -6.99 -6.29 12.35
C ILE A 384 -6.43 -4.98 12.91
N LYS A 385 -6.56 -3.87 12.17
CA LYS A 385 -6.11 -2.54 12.62
C LYS A 385 -6.94 -2.01 13.78
N ALA A 386 -8.25 -2.15 13.71
CA ALA A 386 -9.16 -1.76 14.79
C ALA A 386 -8.84 -2.45 16.11
N LEU A 387 -8.48 -3.74 16.06
CA LEU A 387 -8.02 -4.52 17.22
C LEU A 387 -6.71 -4.01 17.84
N ARG A 388 -5.94 -3.25 17.10
CA ARG A 388 -4.69 -2.63 17.52
C ARG A 388 -4.87 -1.16 17.88
N GLY A 389 -6.11 -0.73 18.12
CA GLY A 389 -6.45 0.61 18.56
C GLY A 389 -6.58 1.65 17.45
N ASP A 390 -6.63 1.23 16.18
CA ASP A 390 -6.86 2.17 15.07
C ASP A 390 -8.34 2.56 15.02
N LYS A 391 -8.63 3.77 15.48
CA LYS A 391 -9.97 4.36 15.55
C LYS A 391 -10.63 4.55 14.18
N ASP A 392 -9.81 4.84 13.16
CA ASP A 392 -10.32 5.11 11.81
C ASP A 392 -10.64 3.80 11.08
N ALA A 393 -9.87 2.76 11.33
CA ALA A 393 -10.19 1.41 10.87
C ALA A 393 -11.48 0.89 11.53
N ALA A 394 -11.66 1.10 12.82
CA ALA A 394 -12.91 0.75 13.52
C ALA A 394 -14.12 1.48 12.92
N HIS A 395 -13.99 2.74 12.56
CA HIS A 395 -15.02 3.50 11.87
C HIS A 395 -15.32 2.92 10.48
N ARG A 396 -14.28 2.57 9.67
CA ARG A 396 -14.50 1.94 8.36
C ARG A 396 -15.24 0.60 8.46
N VAL A 397 -14.97 -0.20 9.49
CA VAL A 397 -15.74 -1.42 9.76
C VAL A 397 -17.20 -1.11 10.04
N ALA A 398 -17.51 -0.04 10.79
CA ALA A 398 -18.89 0.40 11.01
C ALA A 398 -19.59 0.78 9.69
N ILE A 399 -18.89 1.53 8.83
CA ILE A 399 -19.39 1.93 7.51
C ILE A 399 -19.66 0.72 6.61
N ALA A 400 -18.78 -0.29 6.63
CA ALA A 400 -18.98 -1.53 5.88
C ALA A 400 -20.33 -2.22 6.25
N TYR A 401 -20.65 -2.29 7.54
CA TYR A 401 -21.94 -2.83 8.00
C TYR A 401 -23.12 -1.90 7.71
N ARG A 402 -22.92 -0.59 7.69
CA ARG A 402 -23.97 0.37 7.34
C ARG A 402 -24.38 0.23 5.88
N ASP A 403 -23.40 0.15 5.00
CA ASP A 403 -23.59 0.24 3.55
C ASP A 403 -23.65 -1.14 2.86
N GLY A 404 -23.38 -2.24 3.58
CA GLY A 404 -23.35 -3.58 3.00
C GLY A 404 -22.20 -3.78 2.02
N THR A 405 -21.05 -3.18 2.31
CA THR A 405 -19.85 -3.23 1.46
C THR A 405 -18.81 -4.18 2.02
N SER A 406 -17.69 -4.37 1.29
CA SER A 406 -16.55 -5.18 1.75
C SER A 406 -16.91 -6.62 2.15
N GLY A 407 -17.92 -7.19 1.48
CA GLY A 407 -18.33 -8.58 1.68
C GLY A 407 -19.14 -8.84 2.97
N VAL A 408 -19.64 -7.79 3.64
CA VAL A 408 -20.54 -7.92 4.77
C VAL A 408 -21.95 -7.43 4.41
N ALA A 409 -22.97 -8.06 4.98
CA ALA A 409 -24.35 -7.62 4.79
C ALA A 409 -24.65 -6.39 5.67
N VAL A 410 -25.62 -5.56 5.23
CA VAL A 410 -26.13 -4.44 6.03
C VAL A 410 -26.60 -4.94 7.39
N ASN A 411 -26.10 -4.33 8.46
CA ASN A 411 -26.45 -4.71 9.83
C ASN A 411 -26.39 -3.50 10.77
N THR A 412 -27.55 -2.90 11.04
CA THR A 412 -27.66 -1.67 11.84
C THR A 412 -27.12 -1.87 13.27
N ARG A 413 -27.35 -3.04 13.88
CA ARG A 413 -26.84 -3.34 15.22
C ARG A 413 -25.30 -3.38 15.22
N ARG A 414 -24.68 -4.02 14.23
CA ARG A 414 -23.21 -4.05 14.09
C ARG A 414 -22.66 -2.67 13.77
N THR A 415 -23.34 -1.89 12.93
CA THR A 415 -22.98 -0.49 12.68
C THR A 415 -22.88 0.31 13.98
N GLU A 416 -23.93 0.27 14.81
CA GLU A 416 -23.93 0.97 16.11
C GLU A 416 -22.81 0.47 17.02
N GLN A 417 -22.63 -0.84 17.13
CA GLN A 417 -21.57 -1.43 17.97
C GLN A 417 -20.18 -0.96 17.55
N TRP A 418 -19.89 -0.98 16.26
CA TRP A 418 -18.60 -0.54 15.73
C TRP A 418 -18.41 0.98 15.83
N LEU A 419 -19.47 1.77 15.64
CA LEU A 419 -19.40 3.23 15.89
C LEU A 419 -19.11 3.52 17.37
N ARG A 420 -19.74 2.81 18.31
CA ARG A 420 -19.45 2.94 19.75
C ARG A 420 -18.00 2.58 20.06
N PHE A 421 -17.50 1.49 19.50
CA PHE A 421 -16.11 1.09 19.67
C PHE A 421 -15.14 2.13 19.09
N ALA A 422 -15.38 2.64 17.87
CA ALA A 422 -14.59 3.69 17.26
C ALA A 422 -14.60 5.00 18.06
N ALA A 423 -15.77 5.37 18.60
CA ALA A 423 -15.92 6.55 19.45
C ALA A 423 -15.14 6.41 20.77
N GLU A 424 -15.11 5.23 21.38
CA GLU A 424 -14.28 4.98 22.57
C GLU A 424 -12.79 4.96 22.27
N LEU A 425 -12.38 4.54 21.06
CA LEU A 425 -11.02 4.70 20.56
C LEU A 425 -10.64 6.16 20.25
N GLY A 426 -11.59 7.09 20.29
CA GLY A 426 -11.36 8.52 20.05
C GLY A 426 -11.61 8.97 18.60
N ASN A 427 -12.52 8.29 17.87
CA ASN A 427 -12.95 8.77 16.57
C ASN A 427 -14.10 9.77 16.71
N GLY A 428 -13.82 11.06 16.37
CA GLY A 428 -14.79 12.15 16.47
C GLY A 428 -15.94 12.03 15.47
N ILE A 429 -15.69 11.49 14.27
CA ILE A 429 -16.73 11.27 13.26
C ILE A 429 -17.73 10.21 13.76
N ALA A 430 -17.23 9.08 14.26
CA ALA A 430 -18.07 8.01 14.81
C ALA A 430 -18.90 8.52 16.01
N SER A 431 -18.32 9.37 16.86
CA SER A 431 -19.05 10.01 17.96
C SER A 431 -20.19 10.89 17.45
N TRP A 432 -19.95 11.66 16.42
CA TRP A 432 -20.99 12.49 15.79
C TRP A 432 -22.09 11.64 15.14
N GLU A 433 -21.73 10.63 14.35
CA GLU A 433 -22.71 9.73 13.73
C GLU A 433 -23.61 9.04 14.77
N LEU A 434 -23.04 8.63 15.91
CA LEU A 434 -23.82 8.10 17.02
C LEU A 434 -24.80 9.13 17.61
N SER A 435 -24.36 10.39 17.76
CA SER A 435 -25.26 11.44 18.26
C SER A 435 -26.48 11.62 17.35
N GLU A 436 -26.28 11.57 16.05
CA GLU A 436 -27.37 11.64 15.06
C GLU A 436 -28.32 10.42 15.15
N ILE A 437 -27.74 9.22 15.26
CA ILE A 437 -28.53 7.97 15.42
C ILE A 437 -29.40 8.03 16.70
N TYR A 438 -28.80 8.40 17.84
CA TYR A 438 -29.52 8.47 19.12
C TYR A 438 -30.54 9.61 19.15
N ASN A 439 -30.25 10.74 18.50
CA ASN A 439 -31.20 11.83 18.36
C ASN A 439 -32.43 11.39 17.55
N HIS A 440 -32.19 10.70 16.43
CA HIS A 440 -33.28 10.15 15.59
C HIS A 440 -34.12 9.13 16.35
N ASN A 441 -33.52 8.33 17.21
CA ASN A 441 -34.18 7.31 18.01
C ASN A 441 -34.81 7.88 19.28
N GLY A 442 -34.78 9.18 19.54
CA GLY A 442 -35.33 9.84 20.73
C GLY A 442 -34.51 9.63 22.01
N GLN A 443 -33.30 9.08 21.91
CA GLN A 443 -32.40 8.83 23.05
C GLN A 443 -31.54 10.08 23.33
N LEU A 444 -32.21 11.16 23.73
CA LEU A 444 -31.59 12.51 23.82
C LEU A 444 -30.35 12.57 24.74
N GLY A 445 -30.36 11.83 25.86
CA GLY A 445 -29.22 11.78 26.78
C GLY A 445 -27.95 11.24 26.16
N ASP A 446 -28.08 10.14 25.42
CA ASP A 446 -26.93 9.57 24.66
C ASP A 446 -26.55 10.45 23.49
N ALA A 447 -27.49 11.05 22.79
CA ALA A 447 -27.23 12.00 21.69
C ALA A 447 -26.33 13.15 22.15
N VAL A 448 -26.69 13.83 23.23
CA VAL A 448 -25.93 14.94 23.81
C VAL A 448 -24.53 14.49 24.28
N ARG A 449 -24.44 13.29 24.89
CA ARG A 449 -23.17 12.73 25.35
C ARG A 449 -22.21 12.52 24.19
N PHE A 450 -22.65 11.92 23.10
CA PHE A 450 -21.82 11.62 21.95
C PHE A 450 -21.53 12.85 21.09
N GLU A 451 -22.45 13.83 21.02
CA GLU A 451 -22.19 15.13 20.41
C GLU A 451 -21.07 15.88 21.14
N LYS A 452 -21.16 15.97 22.47
CA LYS A 452 -20.09 16.57 23.29
C LYS A 452 -18.76 15.83 23.05
N LYS A 453 -18.76 14.49 23.05
CA LYS A 453 -17.55 13.70 22.81
C LYS A 453 -16.94 13.99 21.42
N ALA A 454 -17.76 14.14 20.38
CA ALA A 454 -17.29 14.52 19.05
C ALA A 454 -16.58 15.88 19.05
N LEU A 455 -17.18 16.88 19.71
CA LEU A 455 -16.61 18.23 19.83
C LEU A 455 -15.29 18.23 20.64
N ASP A 456 -15.26 17.50 21.76
CA ASP A 456 -14.05 17.35 22.60
C ASP A 456 -12.90 16.67 21.83
N LEU A 457 -13.23 15.79 20.89
CA LEU A 457 -12.28 15.14 19.98
C LEU A 457 -11.90 16.01 18.76
N GLY A 458 -12.39 17.25 18.71
CA GLY A 458 -12.05 18.22 17.66
C GLY A 458 -12.83 18.08 16.36
N TYR A 459 -13.86 17.22 16.34
CA TYR A 459 -14.76 17.14 15.18
C TYR A 459 -15.63 18.38 15.09
N ARG A 460 -15.70 18.97 13.90
CA ARG A 460 -16.54 20.12 13.59
C ARG A 460 -17.65 19.68 12.63
N PRO A 461 -18.90 19.50 13.12
CA PRO A 461 -19.99 19.12 12.24
C PRO A 461 -20.27 20.19 11.19
N PRO A 462 -20.76 19.81 10.00
CA PRO A 462 -21.20 20.78 9.01
C PRO A 462 -22.31 21.67 9.59
N VAL A 463 -22.26 22.97 9.31
CA VAL A 463 -23.27 23.93 9.75
C VAL A 463 -24.62 23.51 9.14
N ARG A 464 -25.57 23.15 9.98
CA ARG A 464 -26.94 22.92 9.51
C ARG A 464 -27.50 24.28 9.08
N LEU A 465 -27.65 24.48 7.79
CA LEU A 465 -28.47 25.58 7.28
C LEU A 465 -29.89 25.32 7.77
N ALA A 466 -30.38 26.17 8.67
CA ALA A 466 -31.76 26.11 9.13
C ALA A 466 -32.64 26.21 7.86
N THR A 467 -33.30 25.11 7.51
CA THR A 467 -34.39 25.15 6.55
C THR A 467 -35.47 26.03 7.16
N ARG A 468 -35.58 27.28 6.67
CA ARG A 468 -36.75 28.11 6.99
C ARG A 468 -37.95 27.33 6.53
N GLY A 469 -38.72 26.83 7.51
CA GLY A 469 -40.07 26.33 7.25
C GLY A 469 -40.89 27.46 6.63
N TYR A 470 -41.49 27.17 5.51
CA TYR A 470 -42.67 27.85 5.01
C TYR A 470 -43.91 27.13 5.53
#